data_305fab76b3e6ecb294b20680087ae314
#
_entry.id   305fab76b3e6ecb294b20680087ae314
#
_cell.length_a   1.000
_cell.length_b   1.000
_cell.length_c   1.000
_cell.angle_alpha   90.00
_cell.angle_beta   90.00
_cell.angle_gamma   90.00
#
_symmetry.space_group_name_H-M   'P 1'
#
loop_
_entity.id
_entity.type
_entity.pdbx_description
1 polymer ?
#
loop_
_entity_poly.entity_id
_entity_poly.type
_entity_poly.pdbx_seq_one_letter_code
_entity_poly.pdbx_strand_id
1 'polypeptide(L)'
;MSESQPTHYDAEIILKLYDLRREPVMREARAFFVQFSLKSLDDMVKVANAFGTKEQAYLRQVAGYWEMAASLVNRGALNRELALDNFQEMFFVYAKVQPYLEEYRQAMGAPGFLRQVQQLAESSPETRKRTSDMQAMQAARARRQAEAMAAAR
;
A
#
# COMPACT_ATOMS: atom_id res chain seq x y z
N MET A 1 7.19 -22.25 -15.96
CA MET A 1 8.30 -21.35 -16.34
C MET A 1 9.22 -21.22 -15.15
N SER A 2 10.50 -21.46 -15.36
CA SER A 2 11.50 -21.27 -14.31
C SER A 2 11.50 -19.79 -13.92
N GLU A 3 11.17 -19.50 -12.66
CA GLU A 3 11.37 -18.14 -12.12
C GLU A 3 12.85 -17.82 -12.23
N SER A 4 13.18 -16.68 -12.84
CA SER A 4 14.57 -16.28 -13.00
C SER A 4 15.18 -15.98 -11.63
N GLN A 5 16.38 -16.48 -11.38
CA GLN A 5 17.10 -16.15 -10.16
C GLN A 5 17.29 -14.63 -10.06
N PRO A 6 17.17 -14.05 -8.84
CA PRO A 6 17.42 -12.63 -8.66
C PRO A 6 18.86 -12.26 -9.00
N THR A 7 19.05 -11.09 -9.54
CA THR A 7 20.33 -10.55 -9.95
C THR A 7 20.83 -9.45 -9.01
N HIS A 8 22.08 -9.01 -9.18
CA HIS A 8 22.59 -7.81 -8.48
C HIS A 8 21.77 -6.55 -8.82
N TYR A 9 21.25 -6.45 -10.04
CA TYR A 9 20.37 -5.32 -10.44
C TYR A 9 19.07 -5.31 -9.67
N ASP A 10 18.48 -6.47 -9.41
CA ASP A 10 17.28 -6.58 -8.57
C ASP A 10 17.57 -6.09 -7.15
N ALA A 11 18.70 -6.51 -6.58
CA ALA A 11 19.12 -6.07 -5.25
C ALA A 11 19.35 -4.55 -5.19
N GLU A 12 19.99 -3.97 -6.21
CA GLU A 12 20.18 -2.52 -6.31
C GLU A 12 18.85 -1.77 -6.37
N ILE A 13 17.87 -2.26 -7.14
CA ILE A 13 16.53 -1.66 -7.21
C ILE A 13 15.86 -1.69 -5.84
N ILE A 14 15.89 -2.83 -5.15
CA ILE A 14 15.32 -2.96 -3.80
C ILE A 14 15.96 -1.95 -2.84
N LEU A 15 17.29 -1.82 -2.84
CA LEU A 15 17.99 -0.87 -1.99
C LEU A 15 17.61 0.59 -2.30
N LYS A 16 17.47 0.94 -3.58
CA LYS A 16 17.00 2.27 -4.00
C LYS A 16 15.55 2.53 -3.55
N LEU A 17 14.67 1.53 -3.62
CA LEU A 17 13.31 1.65 -3.11
C LEU A 17 13.31 1.89 -1.59
N TYR A 18 14.20 1.25 -0.84
CA TYR A 18 14.38 1.51 0.59
C TYR A 18 14.89 2.94 0.86
N ASP A 19 15.83 3.43 0.08
CA ASP A 19 16.34 4.80 0.22
C ASP A 19 15.24 5.84 -0.02
N LEU A 20 14.41 5.65 -1.04
CA LEU A 20 13.27 6.53 -1.31
C LEU A 20 12.27 6.56 -0.14
N ARG A 21 12.07 5.45 0.57
CA ARG A 21 11.20 5.40 1.74
C ARG A 21 11.77 6.14 2.96
N ARG A 22 13.08 6.36 2.99
CA ARG A 22 13.77 7.09 4.07
C ARG A 22 13.80 8.59 3.87
N GLU A 23 13.45 9.06 2.69
CA GLU A 23 13.32 10.50 2.42
C GLU A 23 12.33 11.13 3.42
N PRO A 24 12.63 12.31 4.00
CA PRO A 24 11.84 12.85 5.11
C PRO A 24 10.34 12.99 4.84
N VAL A 25 9.96 13.52 3.68
CA VAL A 25 8.54 13.69 3.32
C VAL A 25 7.87 12.33 3.11
N MET A 26 8.58 11.37 2.52
CA MET A 26 8.06 10.01 2.36
C MET A 26 7.86 9.31 3.70
N ARG A 27 8.73 9.53 4.68
CA ARG A 27 8.54 9.01 6.05
C ARG A 27 7.29 9.59 6.70
N GLU A 28 7.05 10.90 6.53
CA GLU A 28 5.81 11.54 7.02
C GLU A 28 4.57 10.96 6.34
N ALA A 29 4.61 10.80 5.02
CA ALA A 29 3.51 10.23 4.24
C ALA A 29 3.18 8.80 4.69
N ARG A 30 4.19 7.97 4.90
CA ARG A 30 4.02 6.60 5.40
C ARG A 30 3.45 6.58 6.83
N ALA A 31 3.94 7.44 7.72
CA ALA A 31 3.42 7.58 9.08
C ALA A 31 1.95 8.02 9.07
N PHE A 32 1.59 8.99 8.23
CA PHE A 32 0.20 9.37 8.00
C PHE A 32 -0.65 8.18 7.58
N PHE A 33 -0.20 7.43 6.58
CA PHE A 33 -0.98 6.31 6.04
C PHE A 33 -1.20 5.19 7.06
N VAL A 34 -0.21 4.92 7.90
CA VAL A 34 -0.33 3.94 9.00
C VAL A 34 -1.39 4.36 10.01
N GLN A 35 -1.45 5.65 10.34
CA GLN A 35 -2.38 6.22 11.32
C GLN A 35 -3.75 6.53 10.72
N PHE A 36 -3.86 6.67 9.41
CA PHE A 36 -5.10 7.04 8.73
C PHE A 36 -6.20 6.03 9.00
N SER A 37 -7.24 6.49 9.68
CA SER A 37 -8.41 5.67 10.03
C SER A 37 -9.36 5.63 8.84
N LEU A 38 -9.22 4.64 7.98
CA LEU A 38 -10.05 4.42 6.81
C LEU A 38 -11.19 3.44 7.17
N LYS A 39 -12.37 3.97 7.44
CA LYS A 39 -13.56 3.20 7.83
C LYS A 39 -14.66 3.22 6.78
N SER A 40 -14.57 4.12 5.82
CA SER A 40 -15.56 4.30 4.77
C SER A 40 -14.92 4.85 3.50
N LEU A 41 -15.62 4.72 2.38
CA LEU A 41 -15.26 5.41 1.13
C LEU A 41 -15.12 6.91 1.35
N ASP A 42 -16.02 7.51 2.14
CA ASP A 42 -16.04 8.95 2.42
C ASP A 42 -14.75 9.46 3.05
N ASP A 43 -14.14 8.68 3.96
CA ASP A 43 -12.86 9.04 4.58
C ASP A 43 -11.76 9.19 3.52
N MET A 44 -11.73 8.30 2.55
CA MET A 44 -10.74 8.33 1.48
C MET A 44 -11.00 9.46 0.48
N VAL A 45 -12.26 9.66 0.09
CA VAL A 45 -12.68 10.72 -0.84
C VAL A 45 -12.43 12.10 -0.24
N LYS A 46 -12.68 12.29 1.05
CA LYS A 46 -12.38 13.56 1.75
C LYS A 46 -10.89 13.91 1.67
N VAL A 47 -10.01 12.96 1.95
CA VAL A 47 -8.56 13.19 1.86
C VAL A 47 -8.16 13.49 0.41
N ALA A 48 -8.65 12.72 -0.54
CA ALA A 48 -8.33 12.87 -1.95
C ALA A 48 -8.76 14.23 -2.53
N ASN A 49 -9.87 14.78 -2.05
CA ASN A 49 -10.41 16.08 -2.49
C ASN A 49 -9.91 17.28 -1.67
N ALA A 50 -9.14 17.07 -0.63
CA ALA A 50 -8.57 18.13 0.19
C ALA A 50 -7.34 18.75 -0.47
N PHE A 51 -7.54 19.37 -1.63
CA PHE A 51 -6.46 19.94 -2.44
C PHE A 51 -5.63 20.96 -1.66
N GLY A 52 -4.32 20.86 -1.82
CA GLY A 52 -3.35 21.74 -1.15
C GLY A 52 -2.99 21.32 0.29
N THR A 53 -3.62 20.27 0.82
CA THR A 53 -3.25 19.74 2.14
C THR A 53 -2.10 18.74 2.06
N LYS A 54 -1.38 18.59 3.18
CA LYS A 54 -0.33 17.55 3.31
C LYS A 54 -0.92 16.16 3.20
N GLU A 55 -2.07 15.92 3.78
CA GLU A 55 -2.76 14.62 3.79
C GLU A 55 -3.08 14.14 2.37
N GLN A 56 -3.56 15.03 1.53
CA GLN A 56 -3.80 14.73 0.11
C GLN A 56 -2.49 14.39 -0.61
N ALA A 57 -1.45 15.16 -0.38
CA ALA A 57 -0.11 14.90 -0.94
C ALA A 57 0.45 13.55 -0.45
N TYR A 58 0.27 13.22 0.81
CA TYR A 58 0.73 11.95 1.41
C TYR A 58 0.00 10.74 0.82
N LEU A 59 -1.32 10.84 0.65
CA LEU A 59 -2.11 9.78 -0.01
C LEU A 59 -1.56 9.49 -1.42
N ARG A 60 -1.35 10.53 -2.21
CA ARG A 60 -0.81 10.42 -3.56
C ARG A 60 0.60 9.84 -3.57
N GLN A 61 1.43 10.26 -2.63
CA GLN A 61 2.84 9.87 -2.56
C GLN A 61 2.99 8.38 -2.22
N VAL A 62 2.26 7.90 -1.21
CA VAL A 62 2.28 6.48 -0.83
C VAL A 62 1.69 5.61 -1.94
N ALA A 63 0.53 6.00 -2.49
CA ALA A 63 -0.11 5.26 -3.57
C ALA A 63 0.78 5.21 -4.83
N GLY A 64 1.33 6.35 -5.25
CA GLY A 64 2.21 6.42 -6.42
C GLY A 64 3.50 5.64 -6.25
N TYR A 65 4.08 5.65 -5.06
CA TYR A 65 5.28 4.88 -4.75
C TYR A 65 5.06 3.37 -4.95
N TRP A 66 4.01 2.82 -4.34
CA TRP A 66 3.74 1.38 -4.44
C TRP A 66 3.21 0.97 -5.81
N GLU A 67 2.47 1.85 -6.47
CA GLU A 67 2.03 1.62 -7.86
C GLU A 67 3.24 1.50 -8.80
N MET A 68 4.22 2.39 -8.67
CA MET A 68 5.48 2.31 -9.42
C MET A 68 6.25 1.04 -9.09
N ALA A 69 6.46 0.72 -7.79
CA ALA A 69 7.20 -0.47 -7.38
C ALA A 69 6.54 -1.76 -7.88
N ALA A 70 5.22 -1.88 -7.76
CA ALA A 70 4.47 -3.02 -8.28
C ALA A 70 4.58 -3.14 -9.81
N SER A 71 4.61 -2.02 -10.54
CA SER A 71 4.76 -2.04 -12.00
C SER A 71 6.09 -2.63 -12.44
N LEU A 72 7.17 -2.39 -11.71
CA LEU A 72 8.48 -2.98 -12.00
C LEU A 72 8.44 -4.51 -11.92
N VAL A 73 7.72 -5.04 -10.94
CA VAL A 73 7.53 -6.49 -10.77
C VAL A 73 6.65 -7.05 -11.88
N ASN A 74 5.48 -6.45 -12.10
CA ASN A 74 4.51 -6.92 -13.10
C ASN A 74 5.06 -6.90 -14.52
N ARG A 75 6.02 -6.02 -14.80
CA ARG A 75 6.69 -5.89 -16.10
C ARG A 75 7.96 -6.74 -16.20
N GLY A 76 8.33 -7.47 -15.16
CA GLY A 76 9.54 -8.30 -15.15
C GLY A 76 10.85 -7.52 -15.05
N ALA A 77 10.80 -6.23 -14.70
CA ALA A 77 11.99 -5.39 -14.46
C ALA A 77 12.59 -5.60 -13.07
N LEU A 78 11.84 -6.21 -12.16
CA LEU A 78 12.29 -6.57 -10.82
C LEU A 78 11.85 -8.01 -10.53
N ASN A 79 12.78 -8.81 -10.01
CA ASN A 79 12.50 -10.20 -9.63
C ASN A 79 11.33 -10.27 -8.64
N ARG A 80 10.35 -11.11 -8.96
CA ARG A 80 9.09 -11.19 -8.22
C ARG A 80 9.27 -11.70 -6.80
N GLU A 81 10.03 -12.78 -6.61
CA GLU A 81 10.22 -13.37 -5.28
C GLU A 81 10.95 -12.41 -4.37
N LEU A 82 12.06 -11.82 -4.83
CA LEU A 82 12.82 -10.84 -4.08
C LEU A 82 11.97 -9.61 -3.71
N ALA A 83 11.12 -9.15 -4.64
CA ALA A 83 10.21 -8.05 -4.38
C ALA A 83 9.18 -8.41 -3.30
N LEU A 84 8.56 -9.58 -3.39
CA LEU A 84 7.55 -10.02 -2.43
C LEU A 84 8.12 -10.20 -1.01
N ASP A 85 9.40 -10.58 -0.88
CA ASP A 85 10.08 -10.64 0.41
C ASP A 85 10.23 -9.26 1.07
N ASN A 86 10.24 -8.19 0.26
CA ASN A 86 10.53 -6.83 0.71
C ASN A 86 9.30 -5.88 0.68
N PHE A 87 8.18 -6.28 0.09
CA PHE A 87 7.02 -5.42 -0.15
C PHE A 87 5.89 -5.58 0.89
N GLN A 88 6.24 -5.87 2.13
CA GLN A 88 5.25 -6.04 3.20
C GLN A 88 4.35 -4.81 3.37
N GLU A 89 4.91 -3.62 3.25
CA GLU A 89 4.14 -2.37 3.36
C GLU A 89 3.17 -2.16 2.19
N MET A 90 3.49 -2.66 0.99
CA MET A 90 2.55 -2.64 -0.13
C MET A 90 1.26 -3.39 0.22
N PHE A 91 1.40 -4.57 0.83
CA PHE A 91 0.24 -5.35 1.28
C PHE A 91 -0.54 -4.64 2.39
N PHE A 92 0.16 -3.92 3.28
CA PHE A 92 -0.48 -3.10 4.31
C PHE A 92 -1.35 -1.99 3.67
N VAL A 93 -0.79 -1.27 2.69
CA VAL A 93 -1.50 -0.21 1.96
C VAL A 93 -2.70 -0.79 1.20
N TYR A 94 -2.48 -1.86 0.45
CA TYR A 94 -3.52 -2.49 -0.35
C TYR A 94 -4.65 -3.05 0.52
N ALA A 95 -4.34 -3.75 1.59
CA ALA A 95 -5.31 -4.32 2.54
C ALA A 95 -6.23 -3.24 3.13
N LYS A 96 -5.69 -2.06 3.43
CA LYS A 96 -6.45 -0.93 3.97
C LYS A 96 -7.43 -0.34 2.94
N VAL A 97 -7.03 -0.25 1.69
CA VAL A 97 -7.78 0.41 0.61
C VAL A 97 -8.72 -0.55 -0.13
N GLN A 98 -8.35 -1.82 -0.22
CA GLN A 98 -9.02 -2.82 -1.04
C GLN A 98 -10.55 -2.87 -0.87
N PRO A 99 -11.13 -2.78 0.33
CA PRO A 99 -12.59 -2.80 0.50
C PRO A 99 -13.34 -1.66 -0.20
N TYR A 100 -12.64 -0.55 -0.47
CA TYR A 100 -13.23 0.68 -1.04
C TYR A 100 -12.71 0.99 -2.43
N LEU A 101 -11.78 0.18 -2.94
CA LEU A 101 -10.98 0.52 -4.13
C LEU A 101 -11.82 0.75 -5.38
N GLU A 102 -12.76 -0.14 -5.66
CA GLU A 102 -13.61 -0.04 -6.86
C GLU A 102 -14.54 1.18 -6.79
N GLU A 103 -15.20 1.37 -5.66
CA GLU A 103 -16.06 2.52 -5.44
C GLU A 103 -15.29 3.85 -5.48
N TYR A 104 -14.07 3.85 -4.93
CA TYR A 104 -13.17 5.02 -5.00
C TYR A 104 -12.80 5.36 -6.45
N ARG A 105 -12.46 4.36 -7.25
CA ARG A 105 -12.15 4.57 -8.68
C ARG A 105 -13.33 5.21 -9.43
N GLN A 106 -14.53 4.75 -9.15
CA GLN A 106 -15.75 5.30 -9.74
C GLN A 106 -16.00 6.74 -9.25
N ALA A 107 -15.94 6.96 -7.95
CA ALA A 107 -16.19 8.27 -7.34
C ALA A 107 -15.21 9.34 -7.81
N MET A 108 -13.95 8.97 -8.01
CA MET A 108 -12.86 9.89 -8.39
C MET A 108 -12.59 9.94 -9.89
N GLY A 109 -13.26 9.12 -10.70
CA GLY A 109 -12.96 9.00 -12.13
C GLY A 109 -11.52 8.53 -12.40
N ALA A 110 -10.99 7.66 -11.54
CA ALA A 110 -9.61 7.22 -11.53
C ALA A 110 -9.49 5.69 -11.73
N PRO A 111 -9.83 5.13 -12.91
CA PRO A 111 -9.90 3.69 -13.12
C PRO A 111 -8.53 2.99 -12.99
N GLY A 112 -7.44 3.74 -13.11
CA GLY A 112 -6.07 3.22 -12.98
C GLY A 112 -5.50 3.26 -11.56
N PHE A 113 -6.22 3.82 -10.59
CA PHE A 113 -5.71 3.97 -9.22
C PHE A 113 -5.37 2.60 -8.61
N LEU A 114 -4.12 2.42 -8.18
CA LEU A 114 -3.56 1.18 -7.59
C LEU A 114 -3.77 -0.09 -8.45
N ARG A 115 -3.81 0.04 -9.76
CA ARG A 115 -4.01 -1.10 -10.66
C ARG A 115 -2.84 -2.10 -10.61
N GLN A 116 -1.61 -1.60 -10.61
CA GLN A 116 -0.41 -2.44 -10.55
C GLN A 116 -0.27 -3.11 -9.19
N VAL A 117 -0.57 -2.38 -8.13
CA VAL A 117 -0.62 -2.93 -6.77
C VAL A 117 -1.66 -4.05 -6.68
N GLN A 118 -2.87 -3.83 -7.18
CA GLN A 118 -3.92 -4.84 -7.20
C GLN A 118 -3.49 -6.08 -7.99
N GLN A 119 -2.95 -5.87 -9.20
CA GLN A 119 -2.49 -6.97 -10.05
C GLN A 119 -1.46 -7.84 -9.32
N LEU A 120 -0.49 -7.23 -8.64
CA LEU A 120 0.53 -7.96 -7.89
C LEU A 120 -0.06 -8.64 -6.65
N ALA A 121 -0.87 -7.92 -5.87
CA ALA A 121 -1.47 -8.44 -4.62
C ALA A 121 -2.46 -9.58 -4.85
N GLU A 122 -3.06 -9.66 -6.03
CA GLU A 122 -4.04 -10.70 -6.40
C GLU A 122 -3.46 -11.77 -7.33
N SER A 123 -2.17 -11.72 -7.64
CA SER A 123 -1.53 -12.56 -8.66
C SER A 123 -1.41 -14.04 -8.30
N SER A 124 -1.53 -14.41 -7.02
CA SER A 124 -1.43 -15.80 -6.56
C SER A 124 -2.26 -16.03 -5.29
N PRO A 125 -2.56 -17.30 -4.94
CA PRO A 125 -3.17 -17.62 -3.65
C PRO A 125 -2.37 -17.11 -2.45
N GLU A 126 -1.03 -17.15 -2.53
CA GLU A 126 -0.14 -16.67 -1.49
C GLU A 126 -0.27 -15.15 -1.30
N THR A 127 -0.22 -14.37 -2.37
CA THR A 127 -0.33 -12.90 -2.26
C THR A 127 -1.71 -12.47 -1.78
N ARG A 128 -2.78 -13.16 -2.22
CA ARG A 128 -4.13 -12.92 -1.69
C ARG A 128 -4.22 -13.24 -0.20
N LYS A 129 -3.58 -14.33 0.25
CA LYS A 129 -3.51 -14.66 1.67
C LYS A 129 -2.78 -13.58 2.47
N ARG A 130 -1.65 -13.06 1.98
CA ARG A 130 -0.94 -11.94 2.63
C ARG A 130 -1.85 -10.72 2.83
N THR A 131 -2.64 -10.36 1.83
CA THR A 131 -3.63 -9.27 1.95
C THR A 131 -4.67 -9.56 3.02
N SER A 132 -5.23 -10.75 3.03
CA SER A 132 -6.23 -11.19 4.01
C SER A 132 -5.68 -11.21 5.44
N ASP A 133 -4.48 -11.74 5.63
CA ASP A 133 -3.78 -11.75 6.93
C ASP A 133 -3.52 -10.32 7.43
N MET A 134 -3.15 -9.41 6.52
CA MET A 134 -2.93 -8.00 6.83
C MET A 134 -4.23 -7.30 7.25
N GLN A 135 -5.34 -7.59 6.58
CA GLN A 135 -6.66 -7.07 6.96
C GLN A 135 -7.06 -7.53 8.36
N ALA A 136 -6.83 -8.81 8.67
CA ALA A 136 -7.10 -9.37 10.01
C ALA A 136 -6.23 -8.68 11.09
N MET A 137 -4.96 -8.43 10.80
CA MET A 137 -4.04 -7.72 11.70
C MET A 137 -4.50 -6.27 11.93
N GLN A 138 -4.90 -5.57 10.88
CA GLN A 138 -5.40 -4.19 10.98
C GLN A 138 -6.68 -4.13 11.82
N ALA A 139 -7.61 -5.05 11.62
CA ALA A 139 -8.84 -5.14 12.40
C ALA A 139 -8.56 -5.43 13.88
N ALA A 140 -7.65 -6.35 14.19
CA ALA A 140 -7.24 -6.66 15.56
C ALA A 140 -6.58 -5.46 16.25
N ARG A 141 -5.74 -4.70 15.54
CA ARG A 141 -5.12 -3.48 16.03
C ARG A 141 -6.17 -2.40 16.35
N ALA A 142 -7.13 -2.19 15.47
CA ALA A 142 -8.21 -1.23 15.67
C ALA A 142 -9.05 -1.57 16.92
N ARG A 143 -9.36 -2.85 17.14
CA ARG A 143 -10.07 -3.31 18.35
C ARG A 143 -9.26 -3.01 19.63
N ARG A 144 -7.97 -3.35 19.64
CA ARG A 144 -7.10 -3.06 20.81
C ARG A 144 -7.01 -1.58 21.12
N GLN A 145 -6.94 -0.71 20.11
CA GLN A 145 -6.95 0.74 20.30
C GLN A 145 -8.27 1.24 20.89
N ALA A 146 -9.40 0.74 20.38
CA ALA A 146 -10.73 1.09 20.91
C ALA A 146 -10.89 0.64 22.36
N GLU A 147 -10.46 -0.56 22.73
CA GLU A 147 -10.48 -1.08 24.10
C GLU A 147 -9.60 -0.24 25.04
N ALA A 148 -8.38 0.13 24.59
CA ALA A 148 -7.48 0.97 25.37
C ALA A 148 -8.07 2.38 25.63
N MET A 149 -8.73 2.96 24.61
CA MET A 149 -9.40 4.26 24.75
C MET A 149 -10.62 4.17 25.68
N ALA A 150 -11.38 3.10 25.67
CA ALA A 150 -12.51 2.87 26.56
C ALA A 150 -12.05 2.67 28.01
N ALA A 151 -10.94 1.98 28.25
CA ALA A 151 -10.36 1.75 29.58
C ALA A 151 -9.77 3.01 30.21
N ALA A 152 -9.39 4.01 29.41
CA ALA A 152 -8.82 5.28 29.87
C ALA A 152 -9.87 6.34 30.27
N ARG A 153 -11.17 6.04 30.17
CA ARG A 153 -12.29 6.88 30.57
C ARG A 153 -12.78 6.51 31.96
#